data_6a41b52a84d745f0a08855a15e2c7d32
#
_entry.id   6a41b52a84d745f0a08855a15e2c7d32
#
_cell.length_a   1.000
_cell.length_b   1.000
_cell.length_c   1.000
_cell.angle_alpha   90.00
_cell.angle_beta   90.00
_cell.angle_gamma   90.00
#
_symmetry.space_group_name_H-M   'P 1'
#
loop_
_entity.id
_entity.type
_entity.pdbx_description
1 polymer ?
#
loop_
_entity_poly.entity_id
_entity_poly.type
_entity_poly.pdbx_seq_one_letter_code
_entity_poly.pdbx_strand_id
1 'polypeptide(L)'
;GMILKNGGRLVKEFPHIPGIDFSGTVLESENSKFKSGDEVILTGFRVGEIFYGGYSQIAKVNGDFLVKKPTDLTSKQAMILGTAGFTSLMSAFAIKAREEILLGAKVNDVLVTGASGGVGSIAVMILNKMGYNVTAVSGKDSKIDYLKSLGAKNVINRGEYDKDPKLIDKGLWDGVVDTVGGKILANAIVQ
;
A
#
# COMPACT_ATOMS: atom_id res chain seq x y z
N GLY A 1 11.35 0.23 -11.01
CA GLY A 1 12.24 1.38 -11.19
C GLY A 1 13.59 1.21 -10.49
N MET A 2 13.62 1.00 -9.16
CA MET A 2 14.89 0.88 -8.39
C MET A 2 15.72 -0.34 -8.82
N ILE A 3 15.09 -1.48 -9.06
CA ILE A 3 15.77 -2.71 -9.51
C ILE A 3 16.44 -2.50 -10.87
N LEU A 4 15.77 -1.80 -11.80
CA LEU A 4 16.29 -1.52 -13.13
C LEU A 4 17.40 -0.47 -13.15
N LYS A 5 17.46 0.40 -12.14
CA LYS A 5 18.41 1.52 -12.07
C LYS A 5 19.66 1.24 -11.26
N ASN A 6 20.08 0.10 -10.93
CA ASN A 6 21.34 -0.24 -10.22
C ASN A 6 21.19 -1.45 -9.31
N GLY A 7 20.27 -2.33 -9.65
CA GLY A 7 20.12 -3.55 -8.91
C GLY A 7 19.65 -3.37 -7.48
N GLY A 8 19.52 -2.18 -6.98
CA GLY A 8 19.17 -1.94 -5.60
C GLY A 8 19.67 -3.07 -4.67
N ARG A 9 19.86 -2.86 -3.43
CA ARG A 9 20.25 -3.94 -2.48
C ARG A 9 19.19 -5.06 -2.33
N LEU A 10 18.06 -4.94 -3.06
CA LEU A 10 16.95 -5.90 -3.02
C LEU A 10 17.19 -7.15 -3.85
N VAL A 11 17.79 -7.01 -5.04
CA VAL A 11 18.12 -8.12 -5.93
C VAL A 11 19.63 -8.38 -5.85
N LYS A 12 20.01 -9.60 -5.49
CA LYS A 12 21.41 -9.99 -5.30
C LYS A 12 22.01 -10.75 -6.47
N GLU A 13 21.18 -11.37 -7.27
CA GLU A 13 21.58 -12.25 -8.36
C GLU A 13 20.96 -11.82 -9.68
N PHE A 14 21.75 -11.84 -10.77
CA PHE A 14 21.33 -11.53 -12.12
C PHE A 14 21.76 -12.66 -13.07
N PRO A 15 20.95 -12.95 -14.15
CA PRO A 15 19.74 -12.25 -14.58
C PRO A 15 18.56 -12.47 -13.64
N HIS A 16 17.65 -11.46 -13.55
CA HIS A 16 16.48 -11.49 -12.67
C HIS A 16 15.23 -10.96 -13.36
N ILE A 17 14.07 -11.53 -13.04
CA ILE A 17 12.76 -11.08 -13.51
C ILE A 17 12.10 -10.31 -12.36
N PRO A 18 11.86 -8.99 -12.50
CA PRO A 18 11.20 -8.20 -11.47
C PRO A 18 9.68 -8.44 -11.45
N GLY A 19 8.97 -7.77 -10.52
CA GLY A 19 7.52 -7.82 -10.35
C GLY A 19 7.14 -8.55 -9.08
N ILE A 20 6.71 -7.78 -8.07
CA ILE A 20 6.39 -8.30 -6.73
C ILE A 20 4.94 -8.77 -6.59
N ASP A 21 4.11 -8.43 -7.56
CA ASP A 21 2.70 -8.82 -7.64
C ASP A 21 2.41 -9.36 -9.03
N PHE A 22 1.56 -10.39 -9.13
CA PHE A 22 0.96 -10.79 -10.39
C PHE A 22 -0.40 -11.46 -10.21
N SER A 23 -1.19 -11.47 -11.27
CA SER A 23 -2.40 -12.27 -11.42
C SER A 23 -2.28 -13.09 -12.71
N GLY A 24 -2.72 -14.32 -12.67
CA GLY A 24 -2.61 -15.22 -13.83
C GLY A 24 -3.57 -16.38 -13.74
N THR A 25 -3.52 -17.22 -14.78
CA THR A 25 -4.25 -18.47 -14.85
C THR A 25 -3.26 -19.63 -14.70
N VAL A 26 -3.55 -20.56 -13.83
CA VAL A 26 -2.73 -21.76 -13.62
C VAL A 26 -2.73 -22.60 -14.90
N LEU A 27 -1.56 -22.88 -15.42
CA LEU A 27 -1.37 -23.80 -16.55
C LEU A 27 -1.22 -25.23 -16.05
N GLU A 28 -0.33 -25.44 -15.09
CA GLU A 28 -0.01 -26.72 -14.47
C GLU A 28 0.20 -26.54 -12.97
N SER A 29 -0.14 -27.54 -12.15
CA SER A 29 0.12 -27.48 -10.72
C SER A 29 0.35 -28.87 -10.14
N GLU A 30 1.38 -29.00 -9.33
CA GLU A 30 1.62 -30.14 -8.43
C GLU A 30 1.00 -29.90 -7.03
N ASN A 31 0.53 -28.68 -6.73
CA ASN A 31 -0.12 -28.34 -5.47
C ASN A 31 -1.61 -28.67 -5.56
N SER A 32 -2.10 -29.51 -4.67
CA SER A 32 -3.50 -29.99 -4.66
C SER A 32 -4.55 -28.90 -4.46
N LYS A 33 -4.14 -27.69 -4.00
CA LYS A 33 -5.05 -26.54 -3.84
C LYS A 33 -5.46 -25.90 -5.18
N PHE A 34 -4.69 -26.14 -6.24
CA PHE A 34 -4.84 -25.49 -7.54
C PHE A 34 -4.83 -26.49 -8.68
N LYS A 35 -5.61 -26.21 -9.70
CA LYS A 35 -5.67 -26.96 -10.96
C LYS A 35 -5.57 -26.03 -12.16
N SER A 36 -5.24 -26.58 -13.31
CA SER A 36 -5.27 -25.85 -14.58
C SER A 36 -6.60 -25.13 -14.77
N GLY A 37 -6.56 -23.86 -15.18
CA GLY A 37 -7.69 -22.97 -15.33
C GLY A 37 -8.05 -22.14 -14.10
N ASP A 38 -7.50 -22.42 -12.92
CA ASP A 38 -7.75 -21.60 -11.73
C ASP A 38 -7.11 -20.20 -11.93
N GLU A 39 -7.88 -19.15 -11.66
CA GLU A 39 -7.36 -17.78 -11.61
C GLU A 39 -6.77 -17.49 -10.24
N VAL A 40 -5.56 -16.96 -10.21
CA VAL A 40 -4.76 -16.77 -9.00
C VAL A 40 -4.13 -15.39 -8.92
N ILE A 41 -3.79 -15.02 -7.69
CA ILE A 41 -3.04 -13.80 -7.35
C ILE A 41 -1.85 -14.21 -6.50
N LEU A 42 -0.73 -13.52 -6.71
CA LEU A 42 0.43 -13.56 -5.82
C LEU A 42 0.80 -12.15 -5.41
N THR A 43 1.03 -11.96 -4.12
CA THR A 43 1.54 -10.70 -3.52
C THR A 43 2.53 -11.07 -2.41
N GLY A 44 3.74 -10.51 -2.44
CA GLY A 44 4.74 -10.73 -1.40
C GLY A 44 5.65 -11.94 -1.62
N PHE A 45 5.99 -12.64 -0.54
CA PHE A 45 6.87 -13.83 -0.51
C PHE A 45 8.24 -13.63 -1.17
N ARG A 46 8.69 -12.39 -1.29
CA ARG A 46 9.96 -11.99 -1.94
C ARG A 46 10.05 -12.37 -3.42
N VAL A 47 8.92 -12.57 -4.06
CA VAL A 47 8.82 -12.73 -5.51
C VAL A 47 9.17 -11.38 -6.17
N GLY A 48 9.98 -11.40 -7.20
CA GLY A 48 10.56 -10.19 -7.81
C GLY A 48 11.78 -9.61 -7.07
N GLU A 49 12.21 -10.25 -5.97
CA GLU A 49 13.40 -9.87 -5.19
C GLU A 49 14.42 -11.02 -5.11
N ILE A 50 14.02 -12.17 -4.56
CA ILE A 50 14.81 -13.40 -4.47
C ILE A 50 14.34 -14.41 -5.51
N PHE A 51 13.02 -14.59 -5.62
CA PHE A 51 12.42 -15.43 -6.64
C PHE A 51 12.08 -14.59 -7.87
N TYR A 52 12.07 -15.21 -9.04
CA TYR A 52 11.65 -14.55 -10.26
C TYR A 52 10.25 -14.00 -10.13
N GLY A 53 10.05 -12.78 -10.62
CA GLY A 53 8.82 -12.02 -10.46
C GLY A 53 7.83 -12.17 -11.61
N GLY A 54 6.77 -11.37 -11.52
CA GLY A 54 5.61 -11.44 -12.41
C GLY A 54 5.74 -10.69 -13.75
N TYR A 55 6.88 -10.04 -14.06
CA TYR A 55 7.07 -9.36 -15.36
C TYR A 55 7.45 -10.35 -16.45
N SER A 56 6.61 -11.36 -16.64
CA SER A 56 6.75 -12.40 -17.66
C SER A 56 5.37 -12.90 -18.10
N GLN A 57 5.29 -13.54 -19.27
CA GLN A 57 4.07 -14.18 -19.73
C GLN A 57 3.74 -15.44 -18.92
N ILE A 58 4.77 -16.14 -18.43
CA ILE A 58 4.65 -17.37 -17.65
C ILE A 58 5.58 -17.23 -16.44
N ALA A 59 5.08 -17.60 -15.25
CA ALA A 59 5.84 -17.64 -14.02
C ALA A 59 5.73 -19.01 -13.37
N LYS A 60 6.84 -19.56 -12.87
CA LYS A 60 6.87 -20.74 -12.02
C LYS A 60 7.08 -20.31 -10.58
N VAL A 61 6.15 -20.65 -9.71
CA VAL A 61 6.15 -20.24 -8.30
C VAL A 61 5.73 -21.37 -7.38
N ASN A 62 6.07 -21.25 -6.10
CA ASN A 62 5.53 -22.15 -5.09
C ASN A 62 4.01 -21.91 -4.97
N GLY A 63 3.22 -22.97 -5.11
CA GLY A 63 1.76 -22.89 -5.01
C GLY A 63 1.25 -22.35 -3.65
N ASP A 64 2.01 -22.52 -2.57
CA ASP A 64 1.63 -21.98 -1.26
C ASP A 64 1.71 -20.45 -1.17
N PHE A 65 2.32 -19.80 -2.15
CA PHE A 65 2.34 -18.32 -2.26
C PHE A 65 1.10 -17.77 -2.94
N LEU A 66 0.30 -18.63 -3.57
CA LEU A 66 -0.87 -18.23 -4.35
C LEU A 66 -2.13 -18.18 -3.51
N VAL A 67 -3.01 -17.26 -3.88
CA VAL A 67 -4.42 -17.27 -3.46
C VAL A 67 -5.32 -17.28 -4.68
N LYS A 68 -6.49 -17.90 -4.56
CA LYS A 68 -7.50 -17.85 -5.63
C LYS A 68 -8.00 -16.42 -5.78
N LYS A 69 -8.02 -15.93 -7.02
CA LYS A 69 -8.57 -14.61 -7.32
C LYS A 69 -10.07 -14.60 -7.06
N PRO A 70 -10.62 -13.63 -6.30
CA PRO A 70 -12.06 -13.46 -6.17
C PRO A 70 -12.73 -13.32 -7.55
N THR A 71 -13.89 -13.93 -7.72
CA THR A 71 -14.61 -13.98 -9.00
C THR A 71 -15.13 -12.62 -9.46
N ASP A 72 -15.42 -11.74 -8.51
CA ASP A 72 -15.90 -10.38 -8.72
C ASP A 72 -14.79 -9.35 -9.03
N LEU A 73 -13.51 -9.77 -8.99
CA LEU A 73 -12.38 -8.95 -9.39
C LEU A 73 -11.81 -9.40 -10.74
N THR A 74 -11.58 -8.45 -11.62
CA THR A 74 -10.74 -8.70 -12.79
C THR A 74 -9.27 -8.77 -12.38
N SER A 75 -8.42 -9.44 -13.16
CA SER A 75 -6.97 -9.48 -12.93
C SER A 75 -6.35 -8.07 -12.87
N LYS A 76 -6.86 -7.14 -13.68
CA LYS A 76 -6.45 -5.72 -13.63
C LYS A 76 -6.78 -5.07 -12.28
N GLN A 77 -7.97 -5.26 -11.77
CA GLN A 77 -8.39 -4.73 -10.47
C GLN A 77 -7.58 -5.34 -9.33
N ALA A 78 -7.35 -6.66 -9.37
CA ALA A 78 -6.50 -7.35 -8.42
C ALA A 78 -5.07 -6.76 -8.38
N MET A 79 -4.51 -6.42 -9.55
CA MET A 79 -3.17 -5.83 -9.65
C MET A 79 -3.13 -4.33 -9.31
N ILE A 80 -4.23 -3.60 -9.44
CA ILE A 80 -4.36 -2.24 -8.91
C ILE A 80 -4.27 -2.26 -7.37
N LEU A 81 -4.86 -3.26 -6.74
CA LEU A 81 -4.74 -3.47 -5.30
C LEU A 81 -3.32 -3.94 -4.92
N GLY A 82 -2.93 -5.13 -5.33
CA GLY A 82 -1.59 -5.68 -5.13
C GLY A 82 -1.02 -5.46 -3.73
N THR A 83 0.28 -5.32 -3.64
CA THR A 83 1.01 -4.96 -2.40
C THR A 83 0.53 -3.62 -1.82
N ALA A 84 0.18 -2.65 -2.66
CA ALA A 84 -0.28 -1.34 -2.19
C ALA A 84 -1.62 -1.43 -1.44
N GLY A 85 -2.58 -2.18 -1.97
CA GLY A 85 -3.87 -2.41 -1.32
C GLY A 85 -3.75 -3.19 -0.02
N PHE A 86 -2.93 -4.25 -0.03
CA PHE A 86 -2.64 -5.04 1.17
C PHE A 86 -2.03 -4.17 2.28
N THR A 87 -1.01 -3.37 1.96
CA THR A 87 -0.34 -2.48 2.91
C THR A 87 -1.30 -1.42 3.46
N SER A 88 -2.12 -0.82 2.61
CA SER A 88 -3.12 0.17 3.01
C SER A 88 -4.15 -0.40 3.96
N LEU A 89 -4.64 -1.62 3.68
CA LEU A 89 -5.62 -2.29 4.52
C LEU A 89 -5.05 -2.66 5.88
N MET A 90 -3.82 -3.18 5.92
CA MET A 90 -3.12 -3.45 7.19
C MET A 90 -2.96 -2.18 8.02
N SER A 91 -2.59 -1.05 7.40
CA SER A 91 -2.44 0.23 8.10
C SER A 91 -3.78 0.71 8.68
N ALA A 92 -4.86 0.58 7.92
CA ALA A 92 -6.20 0.96 8.38
C ALA A 92 -6.68 0.07 9.54
N PHE A 93 -6.44 -1.24 9.47
CA PHE A 93 -6.75 -2.14 10.57
C PHE A 93 -5.91 -1.90 11.82
N ALA A 94 -4.64 -1.51 11.68
CA ALA A 94 -3.81 -1.14 12.82
C ALA A 94 -4.37 0.09 13.56
N ILE A 95 -4.86 1.09 12.81
CA ILE A 95 -5.55 2.25 13.40
C ILE A 95 -6.83 1.81 14.13
N LYS A 96 -7.65 0.98 13.50
CA LYS A 96 -8.89 0.48 14.11
C LYS A 96 -8.63 -0.37 15.35
N ALA A 97 -7.65 -1.26 15.31
CA ALA A 97 -7.28 -2.09 16.46
C ALA A 97 -6.84 -1.24 17.67
N ARG A 98 -6.24 -0.06 17.43
CA ARG A 98 -5.88 0.86 18.52
C ARG A 98 -7.11 1.38 19.25
N GLU A 99 -8.23 1.65 18.57
CA GLU A 99 -9.48 2.05 19.24
C GLU A 99 -9.97 0.99 20.23
N GLU A 100 -9.86 -0.29 19.84
CA GLU A 100 -10.25 -1.42 20.67
C GLU A 100 -9.32 -1.60 21.90
N ILE A 101 -8.00 -1.45 21.69
CA ILE A 101 -6.99 -1.61 22.76
C ILE A 101 -7.07 -0.48 23.78
N LEU A 102 -7.36 0.74 23.38
CA LEU A 102 -7.41 1.92 24.23
C LEU A 102 -8.78 2.12 24.92
N LEU A 103 -9.58 1.07 25.06
CA LEU A 103 -10.83 1.05 25.83
C LEU A 103 -11.83 2.15 25.37
N GLY A 104 -11.95 2.36 24.08
CA GLY A 104 -12.92 3.29 23.51
C GLY A 104 -12.39 4.69 23.24
N ALA A 105 -11.07 4.89 23.24
CA ALA A 105 -10.49 6.12 22.69
C ALA A 105 -10.85 6.22 21.22
N LYS A 106 -11.72 7.18 20.88
CA LYS A 106 -12.21 7.34 19.52
C LYS A 106 -11.14 7.96 18.64
N VAL A 107 -10.75 7.27 17.59
CA VAL A 107 -9.95 7.84 16.50
C VAL A 107 -10.88 8.55 15.52
N ASN A 108 -10.67 9.82 15.26
CA ASN A 108 -11.48 10.59 14.32
C ASN A 108 -10.63 11.13 13.16
N ASP A 109 -9.52 11.77 13.48
CA ASP A 109 -8.71 12.52 12.51
C ASP A 109 -7.44 11.75 12.16
N VAL A 110 -7.34 11.31 10.90
CA VAL A 110 -6.22 10.50 10.40
C VAL A 110 -5.48 11.24 9.30
N LEU A 111 -4.16 11.36 9.48
CA LEU A 111 -3.27 11.90 8.47
C LEU A 111 -2.75 10.78 7.55
N VAL A 112 -2.74 11.03 6.25
CA VAL A 112 -2.12 10.14 5.25
C VAL A 112 -1.05 10.91 4.50
N THR A 113 0.22 10.55 4.68
CA THR A 113 1.33 11.16 3.92
C THR A 113 1.59 10.39 2.63
N GLY A 114 2.17 11.06 1.62
CA GLY A 114 2.36 10.46 0.30
C GLY A 114 1.04 10.01 -0.34
N ALA A 115 -0.05 10.70 0.00
CA ALA A 115 -1.42 10.31 -0.30
C ALA A 115 -1.72 10.12 -1.80
N SER A 116 -0.97 10.75 -2.70
CA SER A 116 -1.14 10.56 -4.16
C SER A 116 -0.38 9.34 -4.72
N GLY A 117 0.30 8.58 -3.88
CA GLY A 117 0.98 7.33 -4.24
C GLY A 117 0.06 6.11 -4.20
N GLY A 118 0.58 4.93 -4.56
CA GLY A 118 -0.18 3.68 -4.58
C GLY A 118 -0.80 3.34 -3.22
N VAL A 119 0.02 3.23 -2.18
CA VAL A 119 -0.46 2.94 -0.81
C VAL A 119 -1.31 4.09 -0.28
N GLY A 120 -0.83 5.34 -0.37
CA GLY A 120 -1.52 6.48 0.22
C GLY A 120 -2.92 6.70 -0.34
N SER A 121 -3.12 6.59 -1.65
CA SER A 121 -4.43 6.80 -2.27
C SER A 121 -5.45 5.74 -1.87
N ILE A 122 -5.03 4.49 -1.78
CA ILE A 122 -5.89 3.41 -1.31
C ILE A 122 -6.18 3.57 0.19
N ALA A 123 -5.19 3.98 0.99
CA ALA A 123 -5.38 4.26 2.41
C ALA A 123 -6.42 5.36 2.64
N VAL A 124 -6.36 6.47 1.88
CA VAL A 124 -7.39 7.53 1.93
C VAL A 124 -8.78 6.96 1.70
N MET A 125 -8.95 6.14 0.65
CA MET A 125 -10.24 5.55 0.29
C MET A 125 -10.76 4.60 1.38
N ILE A 126 -9.91 3.72 1.91
CA ILE A 126 -10.30 2.75 2.94
C ILE A 126 -10.67 3.47 4.24
N LEU A 127 -9.83 4.38 4.72
CA LEU A 127 -10.05 5.12 5.95
C LEU A 127 -11.32 5.98 5.89
N ASN A 128 -11.56 6.66 4.76
CA ASN A 128 -12.80 7.38 4.55
C ASN A 128 -14.03 6.45 4.61
N LYS A 129 -13.95 5.28 3.97
CA LYS A 129 -15.03 4.28 4.01
C LYS A 129 -15.26 3.71 5.41
N MET A 130 -14.23 3.67 6.25
CA MET A 130 -14.33 3.29 7.67
C MET A 130 -14.88 4.41 8.57
N GLY A 131 -15.10 5.62 8.03
CA GLY A 131 -15.72 6.74 8.74
C GLY A 131 -14.75 7.73 9.37
N TYR A 132 -13.45 7.63 9.10
CA TYR A 132 -12.45 8.57 9.61
C TYR A 132 -12.44 9.88 8.83
N ASN A 133 -12.08 10.98 9.48
CA ASN A 133 -11.79 12.26 8.85
C ASN A 133 -10.37 12.21 8.28
N VAL A 134 -10.23 11.98 6.99
CA VAL A 134 -8.92 11.81 6.37
C VAL A 134 -8.37 13.15 5.88
N THR A 135 -7.18 13.51 6.36
CA THR A 135 -6.37 14.60 5.79
C THR A 135 -5.21 14.01 5.00
N ALA A 136 -5.13 14.36 3.72
CA ALA A 136 -4.15 13.85 2.78
C ALA A 136 -2.99 14.84 2.60
N VAL A 137 -1.74 14.39 2.67
CA VAL A 137 -0.55 15.19 2.36
C VAL A 137 -0.01 14.81 0.99
N SER A 138 0.07 15.77 0.08
CA SER A 138 0.58 15.56 -1.28
C SER A 138 1.47 16.72 -1.73
N GLY A 139 2.53 16.42 -2.48
CA GLY A 139 3.38 17.42 -3.16
C GLY A 139 2.90 17.78 -4.56
N LYS A 140 1.70 17.36 -4.96
CA LYS A 140 1.16 17.54 -6.31
C LYS A 140 -0.20 18.22 -6.24
N ASP A 141 -0.25 19.52 -6.52
CA ASP A 141 -1.50 20.29 -6.51
C ASP A 141 -2.52 19.76 -7.53
N SER A 142 -2.05 19.24 -8.67
CA SER A 142 -2.91 18.58 -9.67
C SER A 142 -3.62 17.31 -9.18
N LYS A 143 -3.32 16.84 -7.96
CA LYS A 143 -3.96 15.66 -7.35
C LYS A 143 -4.97 16.01 -6.25
N ILE A 144 -5.20 17.27 -5.97
CA ILE A 144 -6.14 17.70 -4.92
C ILE A 144 -7.54 17.16 -5.19
N ASP A 145 -8.10 17.38 -6.37
CA ASP A 145 -9.45 16.93 -6.72
C ASP A 145 -9.55 15.39 -6.72
N TYR A 146 -8.52 14.72 -7.21
CA TYR A 146 -8.43 13.27 -7.14
C TYR A 146 -8.47 12.77 -5.70
N LEU A 147 -7.68 13.34 -4.80
CA LEU A 147 -7.67 12.94 -3.39
C LEU A 147 -9.00 13.23 -2.70
N LYS A 148 -9.63 14.35 -2.99
CA LYS A 148 -10.99 14.66 -2.52
C LYS A 148 -12.02 13.66 -3.05
N SER A 149 -11.93 13.24 -4.31
CA SER A 149 -12.81 12.21 -4.88
C SER A 149 -12.66 10.84 -4.25
N LEU A 150 -11.49 10.54 -3.65
CA LEU A 150 -11.26 9.34 -2.86
C LEU A 150 -11.79 9.45 -1.42
N GLY A 151 -12.23 10.64 -0.99
CA GLY A 151 -12.79 10.88 0.31
C GLY A 151 -11.89 11.64 1.30
N ALA A 152 -10.78 12.24 0.82
CA ALA A 152 -10.01 13.13 1.67
C ALA A 152 -10.85 14.39 2.02
N LYS A 153 -11.06 14.64 3.30
CA LYS A 153 -11.74 15.84 3.81
C LYS A 153 -10.90 17.08 3.57
N ASN A 154 -9.59 16.97 3.81
CA ASN A 154 -8.63 18.03 3.59
C ASN A 154 -7.44 17.51 2.78
N VAL A 155 -6.79 18.41 2.05
CA VAL A 155 -5.53 18.13 1.36
C VAL A 155 -4.54 19.24 1.71
N ILE A 156 -3.39 18.84 2.25
CA ILE A 156 -2.31 19.72 2.68
C ILE A 156 -1.14 19.56 1.72
N ASN A 157 -0.49 20.68 1.36
CA ASN A 157 0.71 20.63 0.54
C ASN A 157 1.87 20.04 1.35
N ARG A 158 2.63 19.13 0.75
CA ARG A 158 3.79 18.48 1.38
C ARG A 158 4.80 19.48 1.97
N GLY A 159 4.96 20.65 1.37
CA GLY A 159 5.87 21.69 1.86
C GLY A 159 5.58 22.14 3.29
N GLU A 160 4.35 21.99 3.77
CA GLU A 160 4.00 22.29 5.16
C GLU A 160 4.59 21.28 6.17
N TYR A 161 4.89 20.08 5.71
CA TYR A 161 5.49 18.99 6.50
C TYR A 161 6.98 18.76 6.18
N ASP A 162 7.51 19.27 5.07
CA ASP A 162 8.90 19.08 4.64
C ASP A 162 9.80 20.20 5.19
N LYS A 163 9.75 20.42 6.48
CA LYS A 163 10.53 21.41 7.24
C LYS A 163 11.08 20.77 8.50
N ASP A 164 11.98 21.45 9.19
CA ASP A 164 12.51 20.95 10.44
C ASP A 164 11.38 20.84 11.49
N PRO A 165 11.21 19.69 12.14
CA PRO A 165 10.14 19.48 13.09
C PRO A 165 10.38 20.31 14.36
N LYS A 166 9.30 20.78 14.96
CA LYS A 166 9.34 21.32 16.30
C LYS A 166 9.55 20.19 17.31
N LEU A 167 10.07 20.50 18.48
CA LEU A 167 10.21 19.53 19.56
C LEU A 167 8.84 19.04 20.07
N ILE A 168 7.86 19.94 20.14
CA ILE A 168 6.48 19.66 20.53
C ILE A 168 5.59 20.58 19.70
N ASP A 169 4.49 20.05 19.17
CA ASP A 169 3.44 20.83 18.49
C ASP A 169 2.06 20.41 19.05
N LYS A 170 0.98 20.99 18.55
CA LYS A 170 -0.38 20.59 18.95
C LYS A 170 -0.66 19.18 18.42
N GLY A 171 -1.24 18.33 19.25
CA GLY A 171 -1.81 17.07 18.80
C GLY A 171 -2.98 17.33 17.86
N LEU A 172 -2.81 17.00 16.58
CA LEU A 172 -3.80 17.20 15.53
C LEU A 172 -4.39 15.89 15.02
N TRP A 173 -3.63 14.80 15.16
CA TRP A 173 -3.95 13.52 14.55
C TRP A 173 -4.08 12.42 15.59
N ASP A 174 -5.17 11.68 15.52
CA ASP A 174 -5.37 10.48 16.33
C ASP A 174 -4.66 9.27 15.73
N GLY A 175 -4.40 9.32 14.41
CA GLY A 175 -3.68 8.29 13.68
C GLY A 175 -2.94 8.83 12.45
N VAL A 176 -1.86 8.15 12.08
CA VAL A 176 -1.05 8.52 10.90
C VAL A 176 -0.75 7.28 10.08
N VAL A 177 -1.00 7.37 8.76
CA VAL A 177 -0.47 6.42 7.77
C VAL A 177 0.63 7.14 7.00
N ASP A 178 1.88 6.79 7.30
CA ASP A 178 3.03 7.40 6.63
C ASP A 178 3.64 6.49 5.56
N THR A 179 3.81 7.06 4.36
CA THR A 179 4.44 6.38 3.23
C THR A 179 5.68 7.10 2.70
N VAL A 180 6.18 8.09 3.43
CA VAL A 180 7.27 8.98 2.97
C VAL A 180 8.50 8.92 3.87
N GLY A 181 8.30 8.98 5.18
CA GLY A 181 9.40 9.02 6.16
C GLY A 181 10.05 10.41 6.30
N GLY A 182 11.23 10.43 6.91
CA GLY A 182 12.06 11.62 7.05
C GLY A 182 11.39 12.75 7.85
N LYS A 183 11.60 14.00 7.43
CA LYS A 183 11.03 15.18 8.07
C LYS A 183 9.50 15.17 8.10
N ILE A 184 8.88 14.62 7.07
CA ILE A 184 7.41 14.54 6.97
C ILE A 184 6.85 13.66 8.08
N LEU A 185 7.42 12.48 8.29
CA LEU A 185 7.04 11.60 9.41
C LEU A 185 7.33 12.26 10.76
N ALA A 186 8.49 12.89 10.93
CA ALA A 186 8.84 13.57 12.17
C ALA A 186 7.82 14.67 12.52
N ASN A 187 7.39 15.48 11.55
CA ASN A 187 6.34 16.48 11.77
C ASN A 187 4.98 15.85 12.07
N ALA A 188 4.65 14.72 11.44
CA ALA A 188 3.39 14.03 11.71
C ALA A 188 3.34 13.42 13.12
N ILE A 189 4.49 13.01 13.68
CA ILE A 189 4.57 12.41 15.03
C ILE A 189 4.41 13.48 16.14
N VAL A 190 4.90 14.69 15.90
CA VAL A 190 4.83 15.76 16.94
C VAL A 190 3.51 16.52 16.93
N GLN A 191 2.66 16.25 15.96
CA GLN A 191 1.30 16.79 15.80
C GLN A 191 0.24 15.74 16.10
#